data_88774b82ae15c43eda1a87d36f2a232f
#
_entry.id   88774b82ae15c43eda1a87d36f2a232f
#
_cell.length_a   1.000
_cell.length_b   1.000
_cell.length_c   1.000
_cell.angle_alpha   90.00
_cell.angle_beta   90.00
_cell.angle_gamma   90.00
#
_symmetry.space_group_name_H-M   'P 1'
#
loop_
_entity.id
_entity.type
_entity.pdbx_description
1 polymer ?
#
loop_
_entity_poly.entity_id
_entity_poly.type
_entity_poly.pdbx_seq_one_letter_code
_entity_poly.pdbx_strand_id
1 'polypeptide(L)'
;MLKAITGGSIIDGKGATPIPDGLILVDGNRILAVGSRDSLSIPGDAEVVDLGTATLLPGLIDTHVHLVMNAREDCVTSLAHKSAVESVVEAAGNARRVLRGGVTTVRDCADVFGVTLTLKRAIDGGHLDGPRILACGLPITTTAGHLNYMGISADSTEEVLKAVRTVVSMGVDWVKVCATGGGLTPDSNVRRAQYSAETLTALVKDAHRLGRRVAAHAHGTEGILNCAIAGTDSIEHCSWMGEEDGHRYDGDAVDLIRQKGLYVSH
;
A
#
# COMPACT_ATOMS: atom_id res chain seq x y z
N MET A 1 8.35 16.19 24.77
CA MET A 1 7.41 17.19 25.37
C MET A 1 6.08 16.51 25.48
N LEU A 2 5.57 16.43 26.70
CA LEU A 2 4.33 15.74 26.99
C LEU A 2 3.13 16.56 26.48
N LYS A 3 2.21 15.91 25.75
CA LYS A 3 0.95 16.49 25.27
C LYS A 3 -0.23 15.69 25.76
N ALA A 4 -1.31 16.39 26.10
CA ALA A 4 -2.60 15.84 26.44
C ALA A 4 -3.60 16.29 25.37
N ILE A 5 -4.08 15.37 24.55
CA ILE A 5 -5.05 15.65 23.48
C ILE A 5 -6.41 15.21 23.98
N THR A 6 -7.37 16.14 24.05
CA THR A 6 -8.75 15.88 24.50
C THR A 6 -9.74 15.98 23.34
N GLY A 7 -10.82 15.20 23.42
CA GLY A 7 -11.90 15.21 22.44
C GLY A 7 -13.19 14.62 23.02
N GLY A 8 -14.30 14.79 22.32
CA GLY A 8 -15.62 14.28 22.75
C GLY A 8 -15.68 12.76 22.84
N SER A 9 -14.93 12.06 21.99
CA SER A 9 -14.84 10.59 22.03
C SER A 9 -13.55 10.09 21.36
N ILE A 10 -13.18 8.83 21.65
CA ILE A 10 -12.09 8.13 20.95
C ILE A 10 -12.63 6.85 20.32
N ILE A 11 -12.32 6.61 19.06
CA ILE A 11 -12.45 5.31 18.39
C ILE A 11 -11.04 4.77 18.20
N ASP A 12 -10.67 3.71 18.94
CA ASP A 12 -9.29 3.20 18.99
C ASP A 12 -8.93 2.22 17.87
N GLY A 13 -9.90 1.92 16.99
CA GLY A 13 -9.71 1.00 15.85
C GLY A 13 -9.73 -0.49 16.21
N LYS A 14 -10.05 -0.86 17.46
CA LYS A 14 -10.09 -2.27 17.92
C LYS A 14 -11.49 -2.89 17.87
N GLY A 15 -12.49 -2.14 17.37
CA GLY A 15 -13.87 -2.61 17.27
C GLY A 15 -14.65 -2.57 18.58
N ALA A 16 -14.10 -1.94 19.63
CA ALA A 16 -14.78 -1.73 20.89
C ALA A 16 -15.72 -0.49 20.84
N THR A 17 -16.58 -0.34 21.85
CA THR A 17 -17.41 0.86 22.01
C THR A 17 -16.51 2.10 22.10
N PRO A 18 -16.87 3.21 21.42
CA PRO A 18 -16.11 4.46 21.54
C PRO A 18 -15.97 4.91 22.99
N ILE A 19 -14.79 5.40 23.36
CA ILE A 19 -14.49 5.91 24.70
C ILE A 19 -15.01 7.35 24.76
N PRO A 20 -16.00 7.68 25.59
CA PRO A 20 -16.49 9.04 25.73
C PRO A 20 -15.47 9.91 26.48
N ASP A 21 -15.55 11.21 26.26
CA ASP A 21 -14.72 12.20 26.95
C ASP A 21 -13.23 11.86 26.90
N GLY A 22 -12.74 11.72 25.66
CA GLY A 22 -11.48 11.11 25.35
C GLY A 22 -10.25 11.91 25.75
N LEU A 23 -9.22 11.21 26.25
CA LEU A 23 -7.89 11.73 26.54
C LEU A 23 -6.82 10.83 25.98
N ILE A 24 -5.89 11.41 25.21
CA ILE A 24 -4.67 10.75 24.71
C ILE A 24 -3.47 11.48 25.28
N LEU A 25 -2.58 10.77 25.96
CA LEU A 25 -1.29 11.28 26.41
C LEU A 25 -0.21 10.87 25.42
N VAL A 26 0.59 11.85 24.97
CA VAL A 26 1.65 11.66 23.96
C VAL A 26 2.94 12.27 24.49
N ASP A 27 4.05 11.52 24.43
CA ASP A 27 5.40 12.08 24.64
C ASP A 27 6.22 11.94 23.37
N GLY A 28 6.63 13.08 22.83
CA GLY A 28 7.32 13.14 21.54
C GLY A 28 6.48 12.50 20.42
N ASN A 29 6.90 11.32 19.96
CA ASN A 29 6.23 10.55 18.90
C ASN A 29 5.56 9.25 19.41
N ARG A 30 5.36 9.12 20.73
CA ARG A 30 4.81 7.92 21.36
C ARG A 30 3.51 8.23 22.10
N ILE A 31 2.47 7.43 21.86
CA ILE A 31 1.26 7.42 22.67
C ILE A 31 1.58 6.68 23.96
N LEU A 32 1.42 7.35 25.10
CA LEU A 32 1.66 6.78 26.44
C LEU A 32 0.40 6.13 26.99
N ALA A 33 -0.76 6.80 26.85
CA ALA A 33 -2.03 6.31 27.35
C ALA A 33 -3.20 6.80 26.49
N VAL A 34 -4.28 6.01 26.46
CA VAL A 34 -5.54 6.31 25.80
C VAL A 34 -6.67 5.91 26.74
N GLY A 35 -7.61 6.80 27.02
CA GLY A 35 -8.75 6.52 27.89
C GLY A 35 -9.72 7.69 27.99
N SER A 36 -10.67 7.63 28.92
CA SER A 36 -11.53 8.77 29.26
C SER A 36 -10.85 9.69 30.29
N ARG A 37 -11.26 10.96 30.36
CA ARG A 37 -10.82 11.90 31.41
C ARG A 37 -11.20 11.47 32.82
N ASP A 38 -12.17 10.57 32.95
CA ASP A 38 -12.50 9.97 34.24
C ASP A 38 -11.50 8.92 34.69
N SER A 39 -10.82 8.24 33.71
CA SER A 39 -9.87 7.16 33.97
C SER A 39 -8.40 7.58 33.91
N LEU A 40 -8.11 8.72 33.29
CA LEU A 40 -6.76 9.26 33.12
C LEU A 40 -6.71 10.71 33.59
N SER A 41 -5.65 11.07 34.32
CA SER A 41 -5.37 12.45 34.70
C SER A 41 -4.40 13.12 33.72
N ILE A 42 -4.60 14.42 33.49
CA ILE A 42 -3.67 15.24 32.70
C ILE A 42 -2.51 15.65 33.63
N PRO A 43 -1.26 15.29 33.30
CA PRO A 43 -0.10 15.76 34.05
C PRO A 43 0.01 17.29 34.02
N GLY A 44 0.42 17.90 35.14
CA GLY A 44 0.43 19.36 35.28
C GLY A 44 1.43 20.09 34.36
N ASP A 45 2.40 19.36 33.80
CA ASP A 45 3.42 19.84 32.86
C ASP A 45 3.08 19.54 31.38
N ALA A 46 1.93 18.93 31.11
CA ALA A 46 1.52 18.61 29.76
C ALA A 46 0.93 19.81 29.03
N GLU A 47 1.34 19.99 27.77
CA GLU A 47 0.64 20.89 26.83
C GLU A 47 -0.73 20.31 26.51
N VAL A 48 -1.82 21.04 26.77
CA VAL A 48 -3.18 20.58 26.48
C VAL A 48 -3.60 21.06 25.11
N VAL A 49 -4.02 20.10 24.25
CA VAL A 49 -4.64 20.35 22.95
C VAL A 49 -6.11 19.90 23.05
N ASP A 50 -7.00 20.88 23.27
CA ASP A 50 -8.43 20.61 23.39
C ASP A 50 -9.12 20.71 22.02
N LEU A 51 -9.70 19.61 21.55
CA LEU A 51 -10.43 19.50 20.29
C LEU A 51 -11.96 19.50 20.49
N GLY A 52 -12.43 19.85 21.69
CA GLY A 52 -13.85 20.01 22.01
C GLY A 52 -14.64 18.72 21.79
N THR A 53 -15.65 18.76 20.93
CA THR A 53 -16.53 17.61 20.64
C THR A 53 -16.00 16.67 19.55
N ALA A 54 -14.81 16.91 19.02
CA ALA A 54 -14.25 16.07 17.95
C ALA A 54 -14.04 14.62 18.39
N THR A 55 -14.23 13.70 17.47
CA THR A 55 -13.89 12.29 17.67
C THR A 55 -12.43 12.08 17.27
N LEU A 56 -11.65 11.52 18.18
CA LEU A 56 -10.24 11.19 17.95
C LEU A 56 -10.12 9.78 17.37
N LEU A 57 -9.34 9.63 16.31
CA LEU A 57 -9.09 8.35 15.64
C LEU A 57 -7.59 8.15 15.45
N PRO A 58 -7.13 6.89 15.36
CA PRO A 58 -5.82 6.60 14.76
C PRO A 58 -5.76 7.17 13.35
N GLY A 59 -4.58 7.61 12.91
CA GLY A 59 -4.39 8.00 11.52
C GLY A 59 -4.79 6.86 10.57
N LEU A 60 -5.49 7.20 9.49
CA LEU A 60 -5.91 6.22 8.49
C LEU A 60 -4.70 5.62 7.78
N ILE A 61 -4.86 4.38 7.31
CA ILE A 61 -3.86 3.66 6.54
C ILE A 61 -4.46 3.34 5.17
N ASP A 62 -3.81 3.80 4.11
CA ASP A 62 -4.16 3.41 2.73
C ASP A 62 -3.15 2.39 2.22
N THR A 63 -3.63 1.18 1.93
CA THR A 63 -2.78 0.05 1.57
C THR A 63 -2.51 -0.06 0.07
N HIS A 64 -3.10 0.82 -0.76
CA HIS A 64 -2.89 0.78 -2.20
C HIS A 64 -2.97 2.17 -2.84
N VAL A 65 -1.84 2.84 -2.95
CA VAL A 65 -1.75 4.13 -3.64
C VAL A 65 -0.68 4.11 -4.73
N HIS A 66 -0.74 5.10 -5.63
CA HIS A 66 0.29 5.46 -6.59
C HIS A 66 0.55 6.96 -6.47
N LEU A 67 1.47 7.37 -5.61
CA LEU A 67 1.73 8.79 -5.34
C LEU A 67 2.21 9.57 -6.56
N VAL A 68 2.74 8.88 -7.57
CA VAL A 68 3.17 9.47 -8.86
C VAL A 68 2.01 9.80 -9.80
N MET A 69 0.79 9.34 -9.49
CA MET A 69 -0.40 9.54 -10.33
C MET A 69 -1.28 10.67 -9.79
N ASN A 70 -1.93 11.41 -10.69
CA ASN A 70 -2.74 12.60 -10.35
C ASN A 70 -4.23 12.31 -10.12
N ALA A 71 -4.66 11.04 -10.17
CA ALA A 71 -6.05 10.61 -10.05
C ALA A 71 -7.03 11.29 -11.05
N ARG A 72 -6.53 11.70 -12.23
CA ARG A 72 -7.34 12.23 -13.34
C ARG A 72 -7.50 11.19 -14.44
N GLU A 73 -8.38 11.46 -15.40
CA GLU A 73 -8.58 10.58 -16.57
C GLU A 73 -7.30 10.42 -17.41
N ASP A 74 -6.44 11.44 -17.42
CA ASP A 74 -5.17 11.46 -18.15
C ASP A 74 -3.97 10.95 -17.32
N CYS A 75 -4.19 10.30 -16.19
CA CYS A 75 -3.12 9.95 -15.24
C CYS A 75 -1.97 9.15 -15.88
N VAL A 76 -2.27 8.22 -16.77
CA VAL A 76 -1.27 7.37 -17.47
C VAL A 76 -0.50 8.18 -18.51
N THR A 77 -1.20 8.90 -19.40
CA THR A 77 -0.58 9.72 -20.44
C THR A 77 0.21 10.88 -19.85
N SER A 78 -0.31 11.50 -18.79
CA SER A 78 0.39 12.53 -18.03
C SER A 78 1.69 12.01 -17.43
N LEU A 79 1.67 10.81 -16.84
CA LEU A 79 2.87 10.20 -16.25
C LEU A 79 3.95 9.87 -17.30
N ALA A 80 3.54 9.39 -18.48
CA ALA A 80 4.46 9.02 -19.57
C ALA A 80 5.29 10.20 -20.12
N HIS A 81 4.80 11.44 -19.93
CA HIS A 81 5.48 12.65 -20.41
C HIS A 81 6.29 13.37 -19.33
N LYS A 82 6.32 12.88 -18.10
CA LYS A 82 7.02 13.54 -16.99
C LYS A 82 8.45 13.05 -16.86
N SER A 83 9.33 13.97 -16.55
CA SER A 83 10.67 13.66 -16.04
C SER A 83 10.61 13.13 -14.60
N ALA A 84 11.69 12.51 -14.15
CA ALA A 84 11.81 12.08 -12.75
C ALA A 84 11.63 13.23 -11.75
N VAL A 85 12.13 14.43 -12.07
CA VAL A 85 12.02 15.62 -11.20
C VAL A 85 10.56 16.07 -11.09
N GLU A 86 9.84 16.17 -12.20
CA GLU A 86 8.41 16.54 -12.21
C GLU A 86 7.58 15.51 -11.44
N SER A 87 7.88 14.22 -11.61
CA SER A 87 7.21 13.14 -10.88
C SER A 87 7.42 13.25 -9.37
N VAL A 88 8.64 13.59 -8.91
CA VAL A 88 8.93 13.82 -7.48
C VAL A 88 8.12 15.01 -6.93
N VAL A 89 8.08 16.14 -7.65
CA VAL A 89 7.36 17.34 -7.22
C VAL A 89 5.86 17.08 -7.11
N GLU A 90 5.27 16.41 -8.09
CA GLU A 90 3.84 16.05 -8.05
C GLU A 90 3.52 15.04 -6.94
N ALA A 91 4.32 14.00 -6.81
CA ALA A 91 4.15 13.00 -5.77
C ALA A 91 4.30 13.58 -4.36
N ALA A 92 5.18 14.57 -4.15
CA ALA A 92 5.27 15.34 -2.91
C ALA A 92 3.97 16.11 -2.61
N GLY A 93 3.37 16.73 -3.64
CA GLY A 93 2.06 17.37 -3.52
C GLY A 93 0.94 16.38 -3.18
N ASN A 94 0.96 15.19 -3.78
CA ASN A 94 0.01 14.11 -3.51
C ASN A 94 0.18 13.59 -2.07
N ALA A 95 1.41 13.30 -1.63
CA ALA A 95 1.70 12.86 -0.27
C ALA A 95 1.17 13.84 0.79
N ARG A 96 1.35 15.15 0.57
CA ARG A 96 0.79 16.18 1.46
C ARG A 96 -0.75 16.19 1.47
N ARG A 97 -1.40 16.01 0.30
CA ARG A 97 -2.86 15.93 0.22
C ARG A 97 -3.42 14.72 0.98
N VAL A 98 -2.79 13.57 0.80
CA VAL A 98 -3.12 12.32 1.51
C VAL A 98 -3.01 12.51 3.03
N LEU A 99 -1.90 13.08 3.51
CA LEU A 99 -1.71 13.36 4.94
C LEU A 99 -2.78 14.32 5.48
N ARG A 100 -3.10 15.41 4.75
CA ARG A 100 -4.15 16.36 5.13
C ARG A 100 -5.56 15.74 5.14
N GLY A 101 -5.77 14.66 4.37
CA GLY A 101 -6.98 13.83 4.41
C GLY A 101 -7.07 12.89 5.60
N GLY A 102 -6.07 12.91 6.51
CA GLY A 102 -6.03 12.03 7.69
C GLY A 102 -5.36 10.68 7.47
N VAL A 103 -4.84 10.40 6.27
CA VAL A 103 -4.08 9.17 5.99
C VAL A 103 -2.63 9.39 6.39
N THR A 104 -2.20 8.74 7.47
CA THR A 104 -0.87 8.91 8.07
C THR A 104 0.13 7.83 7.64
N THR A 105 -0.34 6.78 6.99
CA THR A 105 0.51 5.71 6.44
C THR A 105 -0.04 5.26 5.09
N VAL A 106 0.82 5.09 4.10
CA VAL A 106 0.46 4.56 2.79
C VAL A 106 1.37 3.40 2.39
N ARG A 107 0.84 2.43 1.66
CA ARG A 107 1.64 1.50 0.86
C ARG A 107 1.54 1.92 -0.61
N ASP A 108 2.65 2.45 -1.15
CA ASP A 108 2.72 2.81 -2.56
C ASP A 108 3.05 1.56 -3.38
N CYS A 109 2.10 1.16 -4.21
CA CYS A 109 2.11 -0.14 -4.90
C CYS A 109 2.75 -0.12 -6.29
N ALA A 110 3.16 1.02 -6.79
CA ALA A 110 4.03 1.14 -7.96
C ALA A 110 4.44 2.59 -8.20
N ASP A 111 5.68 2.81 -8.56
CA ASP A 111 6.19 4.12 -8.96
C ASP A 111 6.99 4.03 -10.26
N VAL A 112 7.49 5.19 -10.71
CA VAL A 112 8.48 5.33 -11.78
C VAL A 112 9.76 5.95 -11.21
N PHE A 113 10.91 5.60 -11.75
CA PHE A 113 12.20 6.19 -11.39
C PHE A 113 12.64 6.05 -9.92
N GLY A 114 11.92 5.28 -9.08
CA GLY A 114 12.17 5.22 -7.64
C GLY A 114 11.74 6.47 -6.88
N VAL A 115 10.73 7.17 -7.37
CA VAL A 115 10.20 8.42 -6.80
C VAL A 115 9.77 8.24 -5.36
N THR A 116 9.00 7.18 -5.05
CA THR A 116 8.48 6.95 -3.70
C THR A 116 9.56 6.63 -2.68
N LEU A 117 10.66 5.98 -3.10
CA LEU A 117 11.83 5.79 -2.25
C LEU A 117 12.54 7.11 -1.92
N THR A 118 12.56 8.05 -2.88
CA THR A 118 13.10 9.39 -2.67
C THR A 118 12.22 10.20 -1.71
N LEU A 119 10.89 10.15 -1.90
CA LEU A 119 9.93 10.79 -0.99
C LEU A 119 10.00 10.22 0.42
N LYS A 120 10.05 8.89 0.55
CA LYS A 120 10.21 8.23 1.85
C LYS A 120 11.41 8.78 2.61
N ARG A 121 12.58 8.83 1.96
CA ARG A 121 13.80 9.39 2.58
C ARG A 121 13.65 10.87 2.97
N ALA A 122 12.99 11.67 2.13
CA ALA A 122 12.76 13.09 2.41
C ALA A 122 11.80 13.30 3.60
N ILE A 123 10.74 12.50 3.70
CA ILE A 123 9.78 12.55 4.82
C ILE A 123 10.43 12.03 6.11
N ASP A 124 11.10 10.88 6.07
CA ASP A 124 11.80 10.29 7.23
C ASP A 124 12.91 11.22 7.75
N GLY A 125 13.56 11.97 6.86
CA GLY A 125 14.56 12.97 7.19
C GLY A 125 14.01 14.33 7.63
N GLY A 126 12.67 14.51 7.67
CA GLY A 126 12.05 15.78 8.07
C GLY A 126 12.18 16.92 7.05
N HIS A 127 12.55 16.60 5.80
CA HIS A 127 12.65 17.60 4.72
C HIS A 127 11.32 17.89 4.04
N LEU A 128 10.31 17.04 4.25
CA LEU A 128 8.99 17.13 3.62
C LEU A 128 7.93 16.56 4.56
N ASP A 129 6.77 17.24 4.62
CA ASP A 129 5.58 16.72 5.30
C ASP A 129 4.88 15.69 4.41
N GLY A 130 4.60 14.52 4.97
CA GLY A 130 3.89 13.46 4.29
C GLY A 130 3.55 12.29 5.22
N PRO A 131 2.79 11.29 4.74
CA PRO A 131 2.51 10.08 5.49
C PRO A 131 3.77 9.21 5.56
N ARG A 132 3.80 8.26 6.50
CA ARG A 132 4.76 7.16 6.44
C ARG A 132 4.55 6.37 5.15
N ILE A 133 5.61 6.15 4.37
CA ILE A 133 5.53 5.42 3.10
C ILE A 133 6.14 4.03 3.26
N LEU A 134 5.36 3.00 2.91
CA LEU A 134 5.85 1.66 2.60
C LEU A 134 5.95 1.56 1.07
N ALA A 135 7.15 1.60 0.54
CA ALA A 135 7.39 1.68 -0.90
C ALA A 135 7.55 0.30 -1.53
N CYS A 136 6.86 0.05 -2.64
CA CYS A 136 7.10 -1.10 -3.51
C CYS A 136 8.08 -0.79 -4.65
N GLY A 137 8.27 0.48 -4.98
CA GLY A 137 9.11 0.89 -6.10
C GLY A 137 8.56 0.43 -7.45
N LEU A 138 9.43 -0.05 -8.34
CA LEU A 138 9.05 -0.50 -9.68
C LEU A 138 8.28 -1.83 -9.61
N PRO A 139 7.08 -1.94 -10.20
CA PRO A 139 6.34 -3.20 -10.26
C PRO A 139 7.01 -4.19 -11.21
N ILE A 140 6.90 -5.49 -10.91
CA ILE A 140 7.34 -6.57 -11.79
C ILE A 140 6.16 -6.99 -12.66
N THR A 141 6.35 -7.06 -13.98
CA THR A 141 5.30 -7.38 -14.94
C THR A 141 5.89 -8.13 -16.14
N THR A 142 5.04 -8.64 -17.04
CA THR A 142 5.49 -9.22 -18.31
C THR A 142 5.69 -8.13 -19.37
N THR A 143 6.41 -8.45 -20.45
CA THR A 143 6.43 -7.63 -21.66
C THR A 143 4.99 -7.41 -22.15
N ALA A 144 4.62 -6.18 -22.47
CA ALA A 144 3.25 -5.75 -22.79
C ALA A 144 2.21 -6.04 -21.70
N GLY A 145 2.62 -6.41 -20.48
CA GLY A 145 1.75 -6.64 -19.33
C GLY A 145 1.29 -5.35 -18.67
N HIS A 146 0.51 -5.51 -17.60
CA HIS A 146 -0.01 -4.38 -16.82
C HIS A 146 1.14 -3.55 -16.22
N LEU A 147 1.06 -2.22 -16.32
CA LEU A 147 2.06 -1.26 -15.86
C LEU A 147 3.46 -1.44 -16.51
N ASN A 148 3.54 -2.02 -17.72
CA ASN A 148 4.81 -2.23 -18.41
C ASN A 148 5.60 -0.93 -18.67
N TYR A 149 4.90 0.21 -18.77
CA TYR A 149 5.51 1.53 -19.01
C TYR A 149 6.20 2.10 -17.77
N MET A 150 6.02 1.51 -16.59
CA MET A 150 6.66 1.96 -15.34
C MET A 150 7.37 0.83 -14.58
N GLY A 151 7.16 -0.43 -15.00
CA GLY A 151 7.67 -1.62 -14.32
C GLY A 151 8.93 -2.21 -14.92
N ILE A 152 9.39 -3.29 -14.31
CA ILE A 152 10.44 -4.15 -14.83
C ILE A 152 9.77 -5.31 -15.56
N SER A 153 9.99 -5.38 -16.90
CA SER A 153 9.51 -6.52 -17.70
C SER A 153 10.37 -7.76 -17.41
N ALA A 154 9.70 -8.87 -17.10
CA ALA A 154 10.30 -10.15 -16.76
C ALA A 154 9.38 -11.28 -17.23
N ASP A 155 9.77 -12.00 -18.28
CA ASP A 155 8.93 -13.00 -18.94
C ASP A 155 9.28 -14.44 -18.54
N SER A 156 10.47 -14.67 -18.01
CA SER A 156 10.92 -15.95 -17.49
C SER A 156 11.07 -15.92 -15.95
N THR A 157 11.10 -17.10 -15.34
CA THR A 157 11.33 -17.21 -13.88
C THR A 157 12.67 -16.62 -13.48
N GLU A 158 13.73 -16.79 -14.27
CA GLU A 158 15.05 -16.22 -14.03
C GLU A 158 15.02 -14.69 -14.05
N GLU A 159 14.32 -14.09 -15.02
CA GLU A 159 14.15 -12.63 -15.10
C GLU A 159 13.34 -12.11 -13.93
N VAL A 160 12.27 -12.81 -13.52
CA VAL A 160 11.46 -12.48 -12.33
C VAL A 160 12.32 -12.48 -11.07
N LEU A 161 13.15 -13.49 -10.85
CA LEU A 161 14.06 -13.53 -9.70
C LEU A 161 15.09 -12.40 -9.75
N LYS A 162 15.61 -12.08 -10.94
CA LYS A 162 16.50 -10.92 -11.13
C LYS A 162 15.79 -9.63 -10.81
N ALA A 163 14.53 -9.45 -11.26
CA ALA A 163 13.72 -8.26 -10.98
C ALA A 163 13.44 -8.11 -9.47
N VAL A 164 13.09 -9.19 -8.75
CA VAL A 164 12.94 -9.19 -7.29
C VAL A 164 14.21 -8.65 -6.61
N ARG A 165 15.38 -9.19 -6.97
CA ARG A 165 16.64 -8.77 -6.37
C ARG A 165 16.99 -7.32 -6.72
N THR A 166 16.64 -6.88 -7.93
CA THR A 166 16.83 -5.49 -8.37
C THR A 166 16.02 -4.54 -7.51
N VAL A 167 14.69 -4.75 -7.35
CA VAL A 167 13.87 -3.84 -6.54
C VAL A 167 14.25 -3.90 -5.06
N VAL A 168 14.59 -5.08 -4.53
CA VAL A 168 15.07 -5.21 -3.14
C VAL A 168 16.37 -4.43 -2.93
N SER A 169 17.29 -4.43 -3.91
CA SER A 169 18.54 -3.65 -3.83
C SER A 169 18.31 -2.13 -3.82
N MET A 170 17.18 -1.66 -4.36
CA MET A 170 16.77 -0.26 -4.28
C MET A 170 16.30 0.16 -2.87
N GLY A 171 16.02 -0.81 -1.98
CA GLY A 171 15.59 -0.55 -0.61
C GLY A 171 14.07 -0.49 -0.43
N VAL A 172 13.29 -1.19 -1.26
CA VAL A 172 11.83 -1.28 -1.13
C VAL A 172 11.42 -1.98 0.18
N ASP A 173 10.23 -1.67 0.68
CA ASP A 173 9.61 -2.33 1.84
C ASP A 173 8.86 -3.60 1.43
N TRP A 174 8.26 -3.57 0.23
CA TRP A 174 7.48 -4.64 -0.37
C TRP A 174 7.90 -4.87 -1.82
N VAL A 175 7.68 -6.06 -2.35
CA VAL A 175 7.78 -6.35 -3.77
C VAL A 175 6.37 -6.29 -4.38
N LYS A 176 6.20 -5.56 -5.47
CA LYS A 176 4.95 -5.54 -6.24
C LYS A 176 5.08 -6.34 -7.51
N VAL A 177 4.09 -7.20 -7.78
CA VAL A 177 3.97 -7.95 -9.04
C VAL A 177 2.58 -7.76 -9.65
N CYS A 178 2.50 -7.69 -10.95
CA CYS A 178 1.26 -7.70 -11.70
C CYS A 178 0.97 -9.14 -12.14
N ALA A 179 0.13 -9.86 -11.36
CA ALA A 179 -0.21 -11.25 -11.64
C ALA A 179 -1.26 -11.40 -12.76
N THR A 180 -2.02 -10.34 -13.06
CA THR A 180 -2.94 -10.26 -14.19
C THR A 180 -2.74 -8.96 -14.96
N GLY A 181 -3.37 -8.84 -16.12
CA GLY A 181 -3.58 -7.56 -16.79
C GLY A 181 -4.38 -6.59 -15.90
N GLY A 182 -4.50 -5.33 -16.30
CA GLY A 182 -5.19 -4.30 -15.51
C GLY A 182 -5.62 -3.09 -16.34
N GLY A 183 -6.60 -2.34 -15.82
CA GLY A 183 -7.28 -1.27 -16.56
C GLY A 183 -6.43 -0.05 -16.92
N LEU A 184 -5.31 0.19 -16.23
CA LEU A 184 -4.40 1.31 -16.54
C LEU A 184 -3.46 1.02 -17.73
N THR A 185 -3.55 -0.15 -18.34
CA THR A 185 -2.76 -0.53 -19.52
C THR A 185 -3.72 -1.06 -20.58
N PRO A 186 -4.09 -0.25 -21.59
CA PRO A 186 -5.20 -0.56 -22.51
C PRO A 186 -5.14 -1.93 -23.19
N ASP A 187 -3.92 -2.37 -23.55
CA ASP A 187 -3.72 -3.63 -24.27
C ASP A 187 -3.51 -4.84 -23.35
N SER A 188 -3.56 -4.66 -22.05
CA SER A 188 -3.42 -5.75 -21.09
C SER A 188 -4.79 -6.31 -20.68
N ASN A 189 -4.97 -7.64 -20.78
CA ASN A 189 -6.25 -8.27 -20.45
C ASN A 189 -6.38 -8.49 -18.94
N VAL A 190 -7.26 -7.73 -18.28
CA VAL A 190 -7.54 -7.80 -16.84
C VAL A 190 -7.94 -9.18 -16.33
N ARG A 191 -8.47 -10.04 -17.21
CA ARG A 191 -9.02 -11.35 -16.89
C ARG A 191 -7.98 -12.48 -16.92
N ARG A 192 -6.84 -12.24 -17.58
CA ARG A 192 -5.82 -13.27 -17.80
C ARG A 192 -4.65 -13.16 -16.85
N ALA A 193 -4.21 -14.29 -16.34
CA ALA A 193 -2.96 -14.39 -15.59
C ALA A 193 -1.74 -14.06 -16.49
N GLN A 194 -0.81 -13.28 -15.94
CA GLN A 194 0.47 -12.96 -16.57
C GLN A 194 1.56 -13.95 -16.17
N TYR A 195 1.43 -14.57 -15.01
CA TYR A 195 2.40 -15.53 -14.47
C TYR A 195 1.72 -16.80 -14.00
N SER A 196 2.41 -17.92 -14.16
CA SER A 196 2.00 -19.20 -13.58
C SER A 196 2.17 -19.22 -12.06
N ALA A 197 1.49 -20.14 -11.39
CA ALA A 197 1.64 -20.35 -9.95
C ALA A 197 3.08 -20.71 -9.56
N GLU A 198 3.82 -21.44 -10.42
CA GLU A 198 5.21 -21.82 -10.19
C GLU A 198 6.14 -20.60 -10.20
N THR A 199 5.98 -19.71 -11.21
CA THR A 199 6.77 -18.49 -11.31
C THR A 199 6.49 -17.55 -10.13
N LEU A 200 5.21 -17.36 -9.76
CA LEU A 200 4.86 -16.57 -8.57
C LEU A 200 5.38 -17.19 -7.28
N THR A 201 5.38 -18.53 -7.17
CA THR A 201 5.95 -19.23 -6.00
C THR A 201 7.45 -18.98 -5.88
N ALA A 202 8.19 -19.00 -7.01
CA ALA A 202 9.62 -18.68 -7.02
C ALA A 202 9.87 -17.22 -6.60
N LEU A 203 9.06 -16.29 -7.11
CA LEU A 203 9.10 -14.87 -6.75
C LEU A 203 8.90 -14.68 -5.24
N VAL A 204 7.82 -15.24 -4.68
CA VAL A 204 7.46 -15.11 -3.25
C VAL A 204 8.57 -15.68 -2.37
N LYS A 205 9.08 -16.86 -2.68
CA LYS A 205 10.18 -17.49 -1.93
C LYS A 205 11.44 -16.63 -1.91
N ASP A 206 11.84 -16.04 -3.05
CA ASP A 206 13.04 -15.20 -3.12
C ASP A 206 12.83 -13.85 -2.39
N ALA A 207 11.64 -13.22 -2.54
CA ALA A 207 11.28 -12.01 -1.80
C ALA A 207 11.30 -12.25 -0.29
N HIS A 208 10.67 -13.32 0.19
CA HIS A 208 10.64 -13.69 1.61
C HIS A 208 12.04 -14.01 2.15
N ARG A 209 12.87 -14.74 1.38
CA ARG A 209 14.28 -15.00 1.72
C ARG A 209 15.07 -13.70 1.90
N LEU A 210 14.71 -12.65 1.15
CA LEU A 210 15.31 -11.31 1.24
C LEU A 210 14.60 -10.40 2.27
N GLY A 211 13.67 -10.95 3.07
CA GLY A 211 12.95 -10.22 4.10
C GLY A 211 11.92 -9.23 3.56
N ARG A 212 11.37 -9.45 2.36
CA ARG A 212 10.34 -8.60 1.75
C ARG A 212 9.04 -9.37 1.55
N ARG A 213 7.92 -8.71 1.82
CA ARG A 213 6.58 -9.20 1.52
C ARG A 213 6.21 -8.88 0.07
N VAL A 214 5.21 -9.61 -0.46
CA VAL A 214 4.76 -9.50 -1.84
C VAL A 214 3.32 -9.03 -1.90
N ALA A 215 3.07 -7.95 -2.65
CA ALA A 215 1.74 -7.46 -3.02
C ALA A 215 1.50 -7.79 -4.51
N ALA A 216 0.44 -8.52 -4.82
CA ALA A 216 0.13 -8.97 -6.16
C ALA A 216 -1.15 -8.31 -6.69
N HIS A 217 -1.06 -7.55 -7.78
CA HIS A 217 -2.23 -7.11 -8.52
C HIS A 217 -2.91 -8.31 -9.20
N ALA A 218 -4.17 -8.54 -8.93
CA ALA A 218 -4.92 -9.63 -9.56
C ALA A 218 -6.43 -9.32 -9.67
N HIS A 219 -6.93 -9.26 -10.90
CA HIS A 219 -8.36 -9.14 -11.20
C HIS A 219 -8.96 -10.48 -11.65
N GLY A 220 -8.29 -11.18 -12.57
CA GLY A 220 -8.75 -12.45 -13.12
C GLY A 220 -8.67 -13.59 -12.11
N THR A 221 -9.69 -14.46 -12.10
CA THR A 221 -9.81 -15.59 -11.16
C THR A 221 -8.58 -16.51 -11.20
N GLU A 222 -8.04 -16.82 -12.39
CA GLU A 222 -6.83 -17.61 -12.54
C GLU A 222 -5.63 -16.96 -11.83
N GLY A 223 -5.42 -15.66 -12.04
CA GLY A 223 -4.32 -14.95 -11.38
C GLY A 223 -4.48 -14.88 -9.87
N ILE A 224 -5.71 -14.74 -9.35
CA ILE A 224 -6.01 -14.79 -7.92
C ILE A 224 -5.66 -16.18 -7.35
N LEU A 225 -6.06 -17.26 -8.03
CA LEU A 225 -5.71 -18.62 -7.63
C LEU A 225 -4.19 -18.84 -7.64
N ASN A 226 -3.50 -18.37 -8.69
CA ASN A 226 -2.04 -18.47 -8.77
C ASN A 226 -1.34 -17.72 -7.63
N CYS A 227 -1.84 -16.53 -7.25
CA CYS A 227 -1.35 -15.78 -6.08
C CYS A 227 -1.59 -16.54 -4.77
N ALA A 228 -2.79 -17.16 -4.62
CA ALA A 228 -3.12 -17.94 -3.43
C ALA A 228 -2.25 -19.18 -3.31
N ILE A 229 -2.01 -19.90 -4.41
CA ILE A 229 -1.08 -21.06 -4.46
C ILE A 229 0.34 -20.63 -4.10
N ALA A 230 0.81 -19.51 -4.68
CA ALA A 230 2.15 -18.98 -4.42
C ALA A 230 2.34 -18.48 -2.98
N GLY A 231 1.26 -18.05 -2.32
CA GLY A 231 1.31 -17.52 -0.96
C GLY A 231 1.82 -16.07 -0.94
N THR A 232 1.35 -15.22 -1.85
CA THR A 232 1.59 -13.77 -1.79
C THR A 232 1.02 -13.20 -0.49
N ASP A 233 1.65 -12.18 0.08
CA ASP A 233 1.19 -11.63 1.37
C ASP A 233 -0.08 -10.79 1.23
N SER A 234 -0.29 -10.18 0.07
CA SER A 234 -1.47 -9.36 -0.23
C SER A 234 -1.89 -9.52 -1.69
N ILE A 235 -3.19 -9.73 -1.92
CA ILE A 235 -3.81 -9.75 -3.25
C ILE A 235 -4.61 -8.46 -3.40
N GLU A 236 -4.19 -7.63 -4.35
CA GLU A 236 -4.79 -6.34 -4.61
C GLU A 236 -5.98 -6.49 -5.56
N HIS A 237 -7.06 -5.73 -5.30
CA HIS A 237 -8.33 -5.75 -6.03
C HIS A 237 -9.14 -7.03 -5.87
N CYS A 238 -8.56 -8.20 -6.14
CA CYS A 238 -9.19 -9.52 -5.96
C CYS A 238 -10.63 -9.58 -6.55
N SER A 239 -10.80 -9.11 -7.81
CA SER A 239 -12.12 -8.79 -8.39
C SER A 239 -12.85 -9.99 -8.97
N TRP A 240 -12.26 -11.19 -8.99
CA TRP A 240 -12.87 -12.44 -9.48
C TRP A 240 -13.40 -12.35 -10.91
N MET A 241 -12.71 -11.66 -11.80
CA MET A 241 -13.11 -11.57 -13.21
C MET A 241 -12.92 -12.91 -13.91
N GLY A 242 -14.01 -13.42 -14.53
CA GLY A 242 -13.96 -14.65 -15.34
C GLY A 242 -13.19 -14.42 -16.65
N GLU A 243 -12.83 -15.50 -17.33
CA GLU A 243 -12.02 -15.44 -18.57
C GLU A 243 -12.76 -14.76 -19.72
N GLU A 244 -14.07 -15.02 -19.87
CA GLU A 244 -14.90 -14.46 -20.95
C GLU A 244 -15.60 -13.20 -20.48
N ASP A 245 -16.64 -13.35 -19.64
CA ASP A 245 -17.46 -12.26 -19.12
C ASP A 245 -17.87 -12.48 -17.66
N GLY A 246 -18.23 -11.39 -16.97
CA GLY A 246 -18.74 -11.41 -15.62
C GLY A 246 -17.67 -11.74 -14.58
N HIS A 247 -18.14 -12.21 -13.42
CA HIS A 247 -17.31 -12.59 -12.26
C HIS A 247 -17.39 -14.10 -12.06
N ARG A 248 -16.26 -14.72 -11.80
CA ARG A 248 -16.13 -16.13 -11.49
C ARG A 248 -15.47 -16.32 -10.14
N TYR A 249 -16.30 -16.39 -9.10
CA TYR A 249 -15.82 -16.72 -7.75
C TYR A 249 -15.27 -18.15 -7.70
N ASP A 250 -14.14 -18.32 -7.05
CA ASP A 250 -13.46 -19.61 -6.88
C ASP A 250 -13.32 -19.92 -5.38
N GLY A 251 -14.09 -20.92 -4.91
CA GLY A 251 -14.12 -21.33 -3.51
C GLY A 251 -12.80 -21.91 -3.02
N ASP A 252 -12.09 -22.67 -3.87
CA ASP A 252 -10.82 -23.28 -3.51
C ASP A 252 -9.74 -22.19 -3.30
N ALA A 253 -9.74 -21.18 -4.15
CA ALA A 253 -8.83 -20.02 -3.98
C ALA A 253 -9.12 -19.26 -2.68
N VAL A 254 -10.40 -19.07 -2.32
CA VAL A 254 -10.79 -18.42 -1.05
C VAL A 254 -10.35 -19.24 0.15
N ASP A 255 -10.52 -20.57 0.11
CA ASP A 255 -10.08 -21.45 1.19
C ASP A 255 -8.55 -21.39 1.34
N LEU A 256 -7.78 -21.34 0.26
CA LEU A 256 -6.33 -21.14 0.30
C LEU A 256 -5.96 -19.78 0.89
N ILE A 257 -6.64 -18.69 0.50
CA ILE A 257 -6.43 -17.36 1.05
C ILE A 257 -6.62 -17.36 2.57
N ARG A 258 -7.73 -17.95 3.05
CA ARG A 258 -8.00 -18.09 4.49
C ARG A 258 -6.96 -18.97 5.21
N GLN A 259 -6.67 -20.13 4.66
CA GLN A 259 -5.75 -21.11 5.26
C GLN A 259 -4.34 -20.52 5.42
N LYS A 260 -3.88 -19.76 4.44
CA LYS A 260 -2.55 -19.14 4.45
C LYS A 260 -2.52 -17.77 5.13
N GLY A 261 -3.66 -17.22 5.54
CA GLY A 261 -3.75 -15.90 6.16
C GLY A 261 -3.33 -14.74 5.25
N LEU A 262 -3.63 -14.84 3.95
CA LEU A 262 -3.30 -13.80 2.99
C LEU A 262 -4.24 -12.62 3.15
N TYR A 263 -3.72 -11.41 2.97
CA TYR A 263 -4.54 -10.21 2.96
C TYR A 263 -5.15 -9.97 1.58
N VAL A 264 -6.35 -9.39 1.56
CA VAL A 264 -7.00 -8.86 0.36
C VAL A 264 -7.16 -7.37 0.56
N SER A 265 -6.68 -6.57 -0.40
CA SER A 265 -6.84 -5.12 -0.43
C SER A 265 -7.76 -4.79 -1.61
N HIS A 266 -8.97 -4.33 -1.31
CA HIS A 266 -10.00 -4.03 -2.32
C HIS A 266 -9.94 -2.55 -2.69
#